data_f799dc95e81c3d5a806353398e0a3588
#
_entry.id   f799dc95e81c3d5a806353398e0a3588
#
_cell.length_a   1.000
_cell.length_b   1.000
_cell.length_c   1.000
_cell.angle_alpha   90.00
_cell.angle_beta   90.00
_cell.angle_gamma   90.00
#
_symmetry.space_group_name_H-M   'P 1'
#
loop_
_entity.id
_entity.type
_entity.pdbx_description
1 polymer ?
#
loop_
_entity_poly.entity_id
_entity_poly.type
_entity_poly.pdbx_seq_one_letter_code
_entity_poly.pdbx_strand_id
1 'polypeptide(L)'
;MYNLLKKIALTLYRPFMKEKMKTFINKRLNQDFSDLKDEEYIWIHCSSVGEVNLSEDLVKKFYSISRKNILISVFTDTGYENAVKKYSDKKKIKVIYFPVDDKKKINEILNKIKLKLLVLVETELWPNLINEVNEKNSRIIVVNGRISDRSYPRYKKLKFLLKSMLQKIDFFYMQSEIDKERIISLGADGNKTENVGNLKFSISLEKYSDIEKEEYRKFLNVGDRKVFVAGSTRTGEDEIILDVFKKIKNYVLIIVPRHLERLAKIENLIKENNLTYVKYSDLENKVSTRKEDIILVDKMGVLRKLYSISDIAFVGGTLVNIGGHNLLEPLFYRKAVIFGKYTQNVVDIAKEILRRKIGYQVENVEEFVKAIETIENEKNSDEEINSFFEENRLIALNIVKRENLIMNNIKEEAKDLWKHFFHSEKSNYNIYMYKLLDYPEYIMYDNDVIKEKKSKWSEYFGNSNLIAVEIGTGSGNFMYQLAERNPNKNFIGLELRFKRLVLAAKKCKKRNIKNVVFLRKRGEELEDFLADNEISEMYINFPDPWEGTEKNRII
;
A
#
# COMPACT_ATOMS: atom_id res chain seq x y z
N MET A 1 17.20 27.12 -20.20
CA MET A 1 18.59 26.87 -19.77
C MET A 1 18.88 25.37 -19.61
N TYR A 2 18.16 24.61 -18.79
CA TYR A 2 18.38 23.15 -18.58
C TYR A 2 18.43 22.34 -19.90
N ASN A 3 17.39 22.47 -20.75
CA ASN A 3 17.32 21.73 -22.01
C ASN A 3 18.43 22.09 -23.00
N LEU A 4 18.88 23.36 -23.00
CA LEU A 4 20.00 23.80 -23.82
C LEU A 4 21.32 23.19 -23.32
N LEU A 5 21.57 23.22 -22.00
CA LEU A 5 22.76 22.61 -21.40
C LEU A 5 22.77 21.10 -21.61
N LYS A 6 21.61 20.42 -21.42
CA LYS A 6 21.44 18.99 -21.70
C LYS A 6 21.72 18.65 -23.17
N LYS A 7 21.21 19.45 -24.12
CA LYS A 7 21.45 19.27 -25.56
C LYS A 7 22.93 19.42 -25.90
N ILE A 8 23.58 20.50 -25.40
CA ILE A 8 25.00 20.73 -25.58
C ILE A 8 25.83 19.57 -25.01
N ALA A 9 25.57 19.18 -23.77
CA ALA A 9 26.26 18.07 -23.12
C ALA A 9 26.10 16.74 -23.91
N LEU A 10 24.88 16.40 -24.33
CA LEU A 10 24.62 15.22 -25.13
C LEU A 10 25.31 15.30 -26.50
N THR A 11 25.30 16.43 -27.18
CA THR A 11 25.94 16.60 -28.49
C THR A 11 27.46 16.46 -28.40
N LEU A 12 28.07 17.09 -27.39
CA LEU A 12 29.51 17.01 -27.15
C LEU A 12 29.97 15.63 -26.71
N TYR A 13 29.15 14.92 -25.92
CA TYR A 13 29.52 13.62 -25.36
C TYR A 13 29.13 12.43 -26.27
N ARG A 14 28.19 12.62 -27.21
CA ARG A 14 27.68 11.55 -28.10
C ARG A 14 28.75 10.80 -28.87
N PRO A 15 29.81 11.45 -29.42
CA PRO A 15 30.89 10.75 -30.12
C PRO A 15 31.69 9.82 -29.19
N PHE A 16 31.79 10.17 -27.91
CA PHE A 16 32.57 9.42 -26.91
C PHE A 16 31.71 8.43 -26.10
N MET A 17 30.42 8.32 -26.37
CA MET A 17 29.55 7.39 -25.68
C MET A 17 29.87 5.95 -26.07
N LYS A 18 30.12 5.10 -25.04
CA LYS A 18 30.23 3.65 -25.22
C LYS A 18 28.92 3.09 -25.76
N GLU A 19 28.96 2.04 -26.59
CA GLU A 19 27.79 1.39 -27.19
C GLU A 19 26.71 1.01 -26.14
N LYS A 20 27.13 0.54 -24.98
CA LYS A 20 26.23 0.25 -23.86
C LYS A 20 25.38 1.46 -23.44
N MET A 21 25.96 2.66 -23.44
CA MET A 21 25.23 3.90 -23.09
C MET A 21 24.27 4.33 -24.21
N LYS A 22 24.65 4.16 -25.46
CA LYS A 22 23.77 4.43 -26.62
C LYS A 22 22.55 3.50 -26.58
N THR A 23 22.77 2.21 -26.36
CA THR A 23 21.70 1.21 -26.22
C THR A 23 20.77 1.55 -25.05
N PHE A 24 21.33 1.96 -23.91
CA PHE A 24 20.58 2.40 -22.73
C PHE A 24 19.64 3.58 -23.06
N ILE A 25 20.15 4.60 -23.73
CA ILE A 25 19.35 5.79 -24.12
C ILE A 25 18.31 5.43 -25.17
N ASN A 26 18.71 4.66 -26.19
CA ASN A 26 17.80 4.26 -27.27
C ASN A 26 16.58 3.46 -26.78
N LYS A 27 16.77 2.51 -25.86
CA LYS A 27 15.68 1.77 -25.24
C LYS A 27 14.64 2.70 -24.59
N ARG A 28 15.08 3.81 -24.00
CA ARG A 28 14.24 4.76 -23.27
C ARG A 28 13.54 5.78 -24.16
N LEU A 29 14.15 6.13 -25.26
CA LEU A 29 13.58 7.12 -26.19
C LEU A 29 12.72 6.50 -27.30
N ASN A 30 12.99 5.24 -27.70
CA ASN A 30 12.30 4.54 -28.78
C ASN A 30 11.21 3.57 -28.27
N GLN A 31 10.54 3.92 -27.18
CA GLN A 31 9.42 3.16 -26.66
C GLN A 31 8.13 3.48 -27.43
N ASP A 32 7.29 2.46 -27.57
CA ASP A 32 5.93 2.62 -28.04
C ASP A 32 4.99 2.85 -26.85
N PHE A 33 4.16 3.87 -26.98
CA PHE A 33 3.13 4.23 -26.00
C PHE A 33 1.71 4.04 -26.55
N SER A 34 1.53 3.27 -27.61
CA SER A 34 0.23 3.02 -28.25
C SER A 34 -0.80 2.37 -27.31
N ASP A 35 -0.32 1.58 -26.36
CA ASP A 35 -1.14 0.92 -25.33
C ASP A 35 -1.73 1.89 -24.28
N LEU A 36 -1.22 3.11 -24.17
CA LEU A 36 -1.78 4.11 -23.27
C LEU A 36 -3.09 4.63 -23.81
N LYS A 37 -4.11 4.74 -22.94
CA LYS A 37 -5.47 5.15 -23.30
C LYS A 37 -5.81 6.50 -22.71
N ASP A 38 -6.74 7.22 -23.31
CA ASP A 38 -7.28 8.48 -22.78
C ASP A 38 -8.16 8.27 -21.54
N GLU A 39 -7.57 7.71 -20.49
CA GLU A 39 -8.19 7.40 -19.21
C GLU A 39 -7.43 8.10 -18.08
N GLU A 40 -7.95 8.06 -16.84
CA GLU A 40 -7.32 8.64 -15.69
C GLU A 40 -6.16 7.77 -15.17
N TYR A 41 -4.99 8.40 -14.98
CA TYR A 41 -3.77 7.73 -14.51
C TYR A 41 -3.19 8.38 -13.27
N ILE A 42 -2.52 7.53 -12.47
CA ILE A 42 -1.51 7.89 -11.49
C ILE A 42 -0.16 7.46 -12.07
N TRP A 43 0.79 8.38 -12.24
CA TRP A 43 2.13 8.08 -12.73
C TRP A 43 3.10 8.00 -11.55
N ILE A 44 3.70 6.83 -11.33
CA ILE A 44 4.67 6.58 -10.27
C ILE A 44 6.04 6.43 -10.91
N HIS A 45 6.98 7.29 -10.55
CA HIS A 45 8.34 7.27 -11.07
C HIS A 45 9.29 6.71 -10.01
N CYS A 46 10.05 5.67 -10.41
CA CYS A 46 11.11 5.02 -9.63
C CYS A 46 12.41 5.00 -10.44
N SER A 47 13.55 5.19 -9.80
CA SER A 47 14.85 5.13 -10.47
C SER A 47 15.42 3.70 -10.51
N SER A 48 15.26 2.94 -9.43
CA SER A 48 15.98 1.70 -9.17
C SER A 48 15.09 0.54 -8.71
N VAL A 49 15.65 -0.67 -8.63
CA VAL A 49 15.03 -1.85 -7.99
C VAL A 49 14.59 -1.53 -6.55
N GLY A 50 15.44 -0.78 -5.81
CA GLY A 50 15.16 -0.41 -4.42
C GLY A 50 13.88 0.42 -4.30
N GLU A 51 13.72 1.42 -5.15
CA GLU A 51 12.53 2.29 -5.17
C GLU A 51 11.27 1.57 -5.67
N VAL A 52 11.39 0.67 -6.65
CA VAL A 52 10.27 -0.21 -7.08
C VAL A 52 9.80 -1.08 -5.92
N ASN A 53 10.71 -1.65 -5.15
CA ASN A 53 10.37 -2.45 -3.98
C ASN A 53 9.77 -1.59 -2.85
N LEU A 54 10.36 -0.42 -2.59
CA LEU A 54 9.89 0.56 -1.62
C LEU A 54 8.45 1.00 -1.90
N SER A 55 8.12 1.24 -3.17
CA SER A 55 6.81 1.72 -3.59
C SER A 55 5.73 0.63 -3.68
N GLU A 56 6.05 -0.65 -3.47
CA GLU A 56 5.14 -1.77 -3.72
C GLU A 56 3.84 -1.66 -2.92
N ASP A 57 3.91 -1.36 -1.63
CA ASP A 57 2.72 -1.20 -0.78
C ASP A 57 1.88 0.02 -1.21
N LEU A 58 2.54 1.12 -1.57
CA LEU A 58 1.90 2.31 -2.10
C LEU A 58 1.16 2.02 -3.43
N VAL A 59 1.80 1.31 -4.36
CA VAL A 59 1.20 0.88 -5.65
C VAL A 59 -0.02 0.01 -5.41
N LYS A 60 0.08 -1.00 -4.53
CA LYS A 60 -1.04 -1.89 -4.18
C LYS A 60 -2.24 -1.11 -3.62
N LYS A 61 -1.99 -0.13 -2.76
CA LYS A 61 -3.03 0.70 -2.16
C LYS A 61 -3.64 1.66 -3.18
N PHE A 62 -2.86 2.31 -4.04
CA PHE A 62 -3.40 3.10 -5.15
C PHE A 62 -4.25 2.24 -6.09
N TYR A 63 -3.78 1.05 -6.46
CA TYR A 63 -4.52 0.13 -7.32
C TYR A 63 -5.88 -0.26 -6.75
N SER A 64 -5.95 -0.56 -5.46
CA SER A 64 -7.19 -0.98 -4.80
C SER A 64 -8.14 0.19 -4.48
N ILE A 65 -7.61 1.35 -4.05
CA ILE A 65 -8.39 2.47 -3.53
C ILE A 65 -8.81 3.44 -4.63
N SER A 66 -7.87 3.88 -5.49
CA SER A 66 -8.15 4.93 -6.47
C SER A 66 -8.97 4.42 -7.67
N ARG A 67 -8.83 3.13 -8.00
CA ARG A 67 -9.42 2.49 -9.20
C ARG A 67 -8.96 3.10 -10.52
N LYS A 68 -7.99 4.01 -10.51
CA LYS A 68 -7.38 4.60 -11.70
C LYS A 68 -6.33 3.66 -12.29
N ASN A 69 -5.96 3.90 -13.54
CA ASN A 69 -4.81 3.21 -14.12
C ASN A 69 -3.52 3.72 -13.47
N ILE A 70 -2.51 2.87 -13.42
CA ILE A 70 -1.20 3.21 -12.86
C ILE A 70 -0.16 3.07 -13.97
N LEU A 71 0.61 4.13 -14.19
CA LEU A 71 1.79 4.11 -15.04
C LEU A 71 3.03 4.09 -14.13
N ILE A 72 3.86 3.08 -14.24
CA ILE A 72 5.12 3.00 -13.50
C ILE A 72 6.25 3.23 -14.49
N SER A 73 7.03 4.28 -14.29
CA SER A 73 8.26 4.50 -15.08
C SER A 73 9.50 4.19 -14.26
N VAL A 74 10.45 3.49 -14.86
CA VAL A 74 11.68 3.07 -14.17
C VAL A 74 12.92 3.46 -14.96
N PHE A 75 13.94 4.00 -14.27
CA PHE A 75 15.14 4.48 -14.93
C PHE A 75 16.15 3.38 -15.26
N THR A 76 16.42 2.43 -14.34
CA THR A 76 17.40 1.35 -14.56
C THR A 76 16.79 0.11 -15.22
N ASP A 77 17.60 -0.66 -15.97
CA ASP A 77 17.14 -1.89 -16.64
C ASP A 77 16.68 -2.94 -15.62
N THR A 78 17.47 -3.17 -14.57
CA THR A 78 17.14 -4.12 -13.50
C THR A 78 15.88 -3.72 -12.73
N GLY A 79 15.67 -2.41 -12.51
CA GLY A 79 14.46 -1.90 -11.90
C GLY A 79 13.24 -2.11 -12.79
N TYR A 80 13.36 -1.89 -14.09
CA TYR A 80 12.30 -2.13 -15.07
C TYR A 80 11.89 -3.61 -15.10
N GLU A 81 12.86 -4.52 -15.21
CA GLU A 81 12.63 -5.97 -15.20
C GLU A 81 11.93 -6.43 -13.91
N ASN A 82 12.36 -5.89 -12.76
CA ASN A 82 11.72 -6.16 -11.48
C ASN A 82 10.26 -5.65 -11.43
N ALA A 83 10.00 -4.45 -11.95
CA ALA A 83 8.65 -3.88 -12.01
C ALA A 83 7.74 -4.69 -12.96
N VAL A 84 8.23 -5.06 -14.13
CA VAL A 84 7.50 -5.93 -15.07
C VAL A 84 7.14 -7.26 -14.40
N LYS A 85 8.12 -7.92 -13.76
CA LYS A 85 7.88 -9.19 -13.05
C LYS A 85 6.80 -9.07 -11.96
N LYS A 86 6.71 -7.91 -11.27
CA LYS A 86 5.75 -7.69 -10.19
C LYS A 86 4.33 -7.36 -10.68
N TYR A 87 4.20 -6.69 -11.82
CA TYR A 87 2.96 -6.04 -12.21
C TYR A 87 2.39 -6.45 -13.56
N SER A 88 3.05 -7.33 -14.34
CA SER A 88 2.60 -7.77 -15.66
C SER A 88 1.23 -8.46 -15.67
N ASP A 89 0.82 -9.06 -14.55
CA ASP A 89 -0.49 -9.69 -14.36
C ASP A 89 -1.62 -8.69 -14.02
N LYS A 90 -1.31 -7.42 -13.77
CA LYS A 90 -2.25 -6.40 -13.34
C LYS A 90 -2.76 -5.57 -14.52
N LYS A 91 -4.00 -5.79 -14.96
CA LYS A 91 -4.63 -5.15 -16.16
C LYS A 91 -4.57 -3.61 -16.17
N LYS A 92 -4.52 -2.96 -14.99
CA LYS A 92 -4.52 -1.50 -14.88
C LYS A 92 -3.16 -0.91 -14.54
N ILE A 93 -2.09 -1.71 -14.59
CA ILE A 93 -0.73 -1.24 -14.35
C ILE A 93 0.08 -1.41 -15.63
N LYS A 94 0.65 -0.33 -16.13
CA LYS A 94 1.61 -0.33 -17.24
C LYS A 94 2.98 0.07 -16.73
N VAL A 95 3.99 -0.69 -17.11
CA VAL A 95 5.40 -0.39 -16.79
C VAL A 95 6.11 0.08 -18.05
N ILE A 96 6.84 1.20 -17.94
CA ILE A 96 7.65 1.77 -19.02
C ILE A 96 9.06 2.09 -18.52
N TYR A 97 10.01 2.22 -19.42
CA TYR A 97 11.25 2.91 -19.09
C TYR A 97 11.01 4.42 -18.94
N PHE A 98 11.67 5.05 -17.97
CA PHE A 98 11.67 6.52 -17.89
C PHE A 98 12.37 7.13 -19.11
N PRO A 99 11.76 8.06 -19.84
CA PRO A 99 12.28 8.58 -21.10
C PRO A 99 13.44 9.59 -20.93
N VAL A 100 14.35 9.35 -19.98
CA VAL A 100 15.59 10.15 -19.73
C VAL A 100 15.31 11.65 -19.64
N ASP A 101 14.20 12.02 -19.02
CA ASP A 101 13.72 13.42 -18.91
C ASP A 101 13.64 14.17 -20.27
N ASP A 102 13.29 13.44 -21.35
CA ASP A 102 13.10 14.02 -22.66
C ASP A 102 11.71 14.69 -22.76
N LYS A 103 11.71 16.02 -22.97
CA LYS A 103 10.49 16.82 -23.02
C LYS A 103 9.48 16.32 -24.05
N LYS A 104 9.93 15.91 -25.25
CA LYS A 104 9.04 15.45 -26.31
C LYS A 104 8.37 14.13 -25.94
N LYS A 105 9.16 13.19 -25.42
CA LYS A 105 8.64 11.89 -25.01
C LYS A 105 7.72 11.96 -23.78
N ILE A 106 8.02 12.85 -22.82
CA ILE A 106 7.13 13.12 -21.70
C ILE A 106 5.78 13.65 -22.21
N ASN A 107 5.81 14.62 -23.12
CA ASN A 107 4.59 15.18 -23.72
C ASN A 107 3.82 14.16 -24.57
N GLU A 108 4.51 13.25 -25.26
CA GLU A 108 3.87 12.15 -25.98
C GLU A 108 3.04 11.26 -25.02
N ILE A 109 3.59 10.95 -23.83
CA ILE A 109 2.87 10.22 -22.78
C ILE A 109 1.70 11.05 -22.26
N LEU A 110 1.94 12.29 -21.84
CA LEU A 110 0.94 13.18 -21.24
C LEU A 110 -0.24 13.49 -22.17
N ASN A 111 -0.03 13.48 -23.47
CA ASN A 111 -1.10 13.69 -24.46
C ASN A 111 -1.98 12.44 -24.69
N LYS A 112 -1.52 11.25 -24.26
CA LYS A 112 -2.26 9.99 -24.37
C LYS A 112 -3.06 9.65 -23.12
N ILE A 113 -2.79 10.30 -21.99
CA ILE A 113 -3.41 9.97 -20.70
C ILE A 113 -4.01 11.21 -20.03
N LYS A 114 -4.99 11.01 -19.16
CA LYS A 114 -5.48 12.03 -18.22
C LYS A 114 -4.76 11.86 -16.90
N LEU A 115 -3.57 12.47 -16.78
CA LEU A 115 -2.78 12.38 -15.55
C LEU A 115 -3.49 13.12 -14.41
N LYS A 116 -3.70 12.43 -13.28
CA LYS A 116 -4.27 13.01 -12.05
C LYS A 116 -3.21 13.28 -11.00
N LEU A 117 -2.20 12.42 -10.93
CA LEU A 117 -1.17 12.47 -9.92
C LEU A 117 0.14 11.93 -10.47
N LEU A 118 1.21 12.70 -10.31
CA LEU A 118 2.59 12.24 -10.43
C LEU A 118 3.15 11.98 -9.03
N VAL A 119 3.67 10.79 -8.82
CA VAL A 119 4.34 10.36 -7.59
C VAL A 119 5.82 10.16 -7.88
N LEU A 120 6.67 10.97 -7.30
CA LEU A 120 8.13 10.85 -7.37
C LEU A 120 8.62 10.10 -6.13
N VAL A 121 9.18 8.92 -6.33
CA VAL A 121 9.70 8.09 -5.22
C VAL A 121 11.11 8.56 -4.86
N GLU A 122 11.36 8.75 -3.57
CA GLU A 122 12.57 9.37 -3.03
C GLU A 122 12.75 10.82 -3.56
N THR A 123 13.95 11.21 -3.97
CA THR A 123 14.20 12.60 -4.43
C THR A 123 14.57 12.62 -5.92
N GLU A 124 13.76 11.93 -6.73
CA GLU A 124 13.90 11.87 -8.19
C GLU A 124 13.34 13.14 -8.86
N LEU A 125 14.08 14.23 -8.73
CA LEU A 125 13.67 15.57 -9.20
C LEU A 125 14.08 15.79 -10.67
N TRP A 126 13.21 15.41 -11.60
CA TRP A 126 13.43 15.53 -13.04
C TRP A 126 12.78 16.81 -13.58
N PRO A 127 13.59 17.83 -14.01
CA PRO A 127 13.06 19.15 -14.33
C PRO A 127 12.02 19.20 -15.44
N ASN A 128 12.20 18.44 -16.54
CA ASN A 128 11.21 18.42 -17.61
C ASN A 128 9.94 17.71 -17.19
N LEU A 129 10.06 16.54 -16.52
CA LEU A 129 8.89 15.81 -16.03
C LEU A 129 8.02 16.69 -15.12
N ILE A 130 8.65 17.35 -14.13
CA ILE A 130 7.95 18.22 -13.18
C ILE A 130 7.31 19.41 -13.91
N ASN A 131 8.04 20.05 -14.85
CA ASN A 131 7.52 21.20 -15.60
C ASN A 131 6.32 20.81 -16.46
N GLU A 132 6.43 19.76 -17.29
CA GLU A 132 5.38 19.36 -18.22
C GLU A 132 4.13 18.88 -17.50
N VAL A 133 4.29 18.18 -16.36
CA VAL A 133 3.16 17.76 -15.54
C VAL A 133 2.47 18.94 -14.86
N ASN A 134 3.25 19.93 -14.37
CA ASN A 134 2.70 21.16 -13.80
C ASN A 134 1.95 22.01 -14.86
N GLU A 135 2.46 22.08 -16.09
CA GLU A 135 1.78 22.76 -17.21
C GLU A 135 0.42 22.13 -17.56
N LYS A 136 0.25 20.82 -17.28
CA LYS A 136 -1.04 20.12 -17.42
C LYS A 136 -1.96 20.27 -16.20
N ASN A 137 -1.59 21.07 -15.20
CA ASN A 137 -2.31 21.23 -13.93
C ASN A 137 -2.58 19.89 -13.21
N SER A 138 -1.68 18.92 -13.38
CA SER A 138 -1.74 17.65 -12.68
C SER A 138 -0.96 17.73 -11.36
N ARG A 139 -1.47 17.09 -10.33
CA ARG A 139 -0.87 17.12 -9.00
C ARG A 139 0.47 16.36 -8.96
N ILE A 140 1.45 16.90 -8.24
CA ILE A 140 2.80 16.32 -8.10
C ILE A 140 3.13 16.15 -6.62
N ILE A 141 3.51 14.94 -6.23
CA ILE A 141 3.99 14.66 -4.87
C ILE A 141 5.33 13.94 -4.87
N VAL A 142 6.09 14.18 -3.82
CA VAL A 142 7.28 13.38 -3.48
C VAL A 142 6.92 12.46 -2.32
N VAL A 143 7.24 11.17 -2.42
CA VAL A 143 7.02 10.19 -1.36
C VAL A 143 8.34 9.56 -0.92
N ASN A 144 8.49 9.29 0.38
CA ASN A 144 9.74 8.83 0.98
C ASN A 144 10.93 9.75 0.66
N GLY A 145 10.68 11.07 0.60
CA GLY A 145 11.70 12.04 0.22
C GLY A 145 12.93 11.95 1.13
N ARG A 146 14.11 11.83 0.50
CA ARG A 146 15.40 11.68 1.20
C ARG A 146 16.45 12.59 0.58
N ILE A 147 17.22 13.26 1.44
CA ILE A 147 18.38 14.05 1.03
C ILE A 147 19.60 13.61 1.85
N SER A 148 20.50 12.84 1.23
CA SER A 148 21.68 12.30 1.91
C SER A 148 22.68 13.40 2.31
N ASP A 149 23.50 13.13 3.32
CA ASP A 149 24.61 14.02 3.75
C ASP A 149 25.55 14.36 2.60
N ARG A 150 25.75 13.42 1.68
CA ARG A 150 26.60 13.59 0.49
C ARG A 150 25.98 14.51 -0.57
N SER A 151 24.65 14.45 -0.77
CA SER A 151 23.96 15.22 -1.81
C SER A 151 23.54 16.61 -1.34
N TYR A 152 23.24 16.78 -0.05
CA TYR A 152 22.75 18.06 0.48
C TYR A 152 23.67 19.26 0.21
N PRO A 153 25.00 19.20 0.42
CA PRO A 153 25.89 20.34 0.09
C PRO A 153 25.88 20.72 -1.39
N ARG A 154 25.70 19.74 -2.28
CA ARG A 154 25.62 19.98 -3.73
C ARG A 154 24.30 20.67 -4.09
N TYR A 155 23.19 20.21 -3.55
CA TYR A 155 21.87 20.83 -3.75
C TYR A 155 21.83 22.24 -3.19
N LYS A 156 22.47 22.51 -2.06
CA LYS A 156 22.56 23.85 -1.46
C LYS A 156 23.24 24.86 -2.40
N LYS A 157 24.28 24.43 -3.12
CA LYS A 157 24.95 25.28 -4.15
C LYS A 157 24.04 25.60 -5.34
N LEU A 158 23.08 24.71 -5.64
CA LEU A 158 22.14 24.86 -6.77
C LEU A 158 20.75 25.34 -6.32
N LYS A 159 20.61 25.83 -5.08
CA LYS A 159 19.34 26.21 -4.45
C LYS A 159 18.48 27.12 -5.34
N PHE A 160 19.09 28.11 -6.00
CA PHE A 160 18.36 29.05 -6.84
C PHE A 160 17.68 28.37 -8.05
N LEU A 161 18.28 27.33 -8.61
CA LEU A 161 17.70 26.53 -9.69
C LEU A 161 16.63 25.56 -9.18
N LEU A 162 16.87 24.96 -8.02
CA LEU A 162 15.96 24.00 -7.42
C LEU A 162 14.68 24.64 -6.91
N LYS A 163 14.75 25.85 -6.33
CA LYS A 163 13.61 26.51 -5.69
C LYS A 163 12.39 26.60 -6.62
N SER A 164 12.59 27.06 -7.88
CA SER A 164 11.47 27.20 -8.83
C SER A 164 10.84 25.86 -9.21
N MET A 165 11.61 24.78 -9.19
CA MET A 165 11.12 23.42 -9.45
C MET A 165 10.40 22.85 -8.22
N LEU A 166 10.97 23.02 -7.02
CA LEU A 166 10.37 22.56 -5.77
C LEU A 166 9.01 23.23 -5.50
N GLN A 167 8.85 24.48 -5.89
CA GLN A 167 7.58 25.21 -5.75
C GLN A 167 6.45 24.68 -6.64
N LYS A 168 6.75 23.88 -7.68
CA LYS A 168 5.76 23.22 -8.54
C LYS A 168 5.25 21.91 -7.97
N ILE A 169 5.86 21.42 -6.90
CA ILE A 169 5.46 20.19 -6.22
C ILE A 169 4.40 20.53 -5.18
N ASP A 170 3.29 19.81 -5.22
CA ASP A 170 2.14 20.07 -4.37
C ASP A 170 2.30 19.56 -2.94
N PHE A 171 3.06 18.47 -2.75
CA PHE A 171 3.32 17.96 -1.40
C PHE A 171 4.58 17.09 -1.33
N PHE A 172 5.27 17.17 -0.17
CA PHE A 172 6.47 16.38 0.14
C PHE A 172 6.19 15.50 1.37
N TYR A 173 6.12 14.21 1.17
CA TYR A 173 6.10 13.19 2.22
C TYR A 173 7.52 12.72 2.48
N MET A 174 8.17 13.30 3.50
CA MET A 174 9.57 13.04 3.81
C MET A 174 9.72 11.86 4.77
N GLN A 175 10.84 11.14 4.67
CA GLN A 175 11.08 9.95 5.49
C GLN A 175 11.62 10.26 6.89
N SER A 176 12.11 11.47 7.15
CA SER A 176 12.66 11.89 8.44
C SER A 176 12.55 13.40 8.63
N GLU A 177 12.69 13.87 9.88
CA GLU A 177 12.70 15.31 10.18
C GLU A 177 13.91 16.01 9.55
N ILE A 178 15.07 15.37 9.55
CA ILE A 178 16.30 15.89 8.92
C ILE A 178 16.08 16.11 7.41
N ASP A 179 15.45 15.16 6.73
CA ASP A 179 15.17 15.29 5.29
C ASP A 179 14.14 16.39 5.02
N LYS A 180 13.13 16.54 5.89
CA LYS A 180 12.15 17.63 5.84
C LYS A 180 12.83 19.00 5.99
N GLU A 181 13.67 19.20 6.99
CA GLU A 181 14.41 20.43 7.19
C GLU A 181 15.30 20.77 5.98
N ARG A 182 15.97 19.75 5.43
CA ARG A 182 16.83 19.91 4.25
C ARG A 182 16.07 20.36 3.02
N ILE A 183 14.94 19.72 2.68
CA ILE A 183 14.17 20.09 1.49
C ILE A 183 13.58 21.50 1.63
N ILE A 184 13.09 21.86 2.82
CA ILE A 184 12.61 23.23 3.12
C ILE A 184 13.76 24.24 2.95
N SER A 185 14.94 23.94 3.46
CA SER A 185 16.12 24.81 3.31
C SER A 185 16.53 25.01 1.85
N LEU A 186 16.21 24.07 0.97
CA LEU A 186 16.44 24.13 -0.48
C LEU A 186 15.37 24.93 -1.23
N GLY A 187 14.24 25.25 -0.58
CA GLY A 187 13.20 26.11 -1.14
C GLY A 187 11.84 25.47 -1.31
N ALA A 188 11.59 24.28 -0.77
CA ALA A 188 10.26 23.72 -0.65
C ALA A 188 9.41 24.52 0.36
N ASP A 189 8.10 24.54 0.17
CA ASP A 189 7.15 25.17 1.08
C ASP A 189 6.99 24.29 2.35
N GLY A 190 7.24 24.87 3.54
CA GLY A 190 7.11 24.18 4.82
C GLY A 190 5.69 23.68 5.07
N ASN A 191 4.65 24.41 4.62
CA ASN A 191 3.25 24.00 4.77
C ASN A 191 2.86 22.82 3.87
N LYS A 192 3.68 22.55 2.86
CA LYS A 192 3.51 21.44 1.92
C LYS A 192 4.53 20.29 2.18
N THR A 193 5.15 20.26 3.35
CA THR A 193 6.22 19.32 3.66
C THR A 193 5.98 18.69 5.03
N GLU A 194 5.87 17.37 5.07
CA GLU A 194 5.56 16.59 6.28
C GLU A 194 6.54 15.43 6.44
N ASN A 195 7.00 15.18 7.66
CA ASN A 195 7.69 13.94 7.99
C ASN A 195 6.63 12.88 8.32
N VAL A 196 6.50 11.88 7.46
CA VAL A 196 5.52 10.79 7.62
C VAL A 196 6.16 9.45 7.99
N GLY A 197 7.49 9.43 8.15
CA GLY A 197 8.26 8.22 8.37
C GLY A 197 8.69 7.53 7.07
N ASN A 198 9.43 6.44 7.20
CA ASN A 198 10.08 5.77 6.08
C ASN A 198 9.21 4.62 5.55
N LEU A 199 8.81 4.72 4.27
CA LEU A 199 8.03 3.68 3.59
C LEU A 199 8.72 2.30 3.56
N LYS A 200 10.04 2.22 3.77
CA LYS A 200 10.75 0.94 3.90
C LYS A 200 10.20 0.07 5.02
N PHE A 201 9.60 0.69 6.06
CA PHE A 201 9.00 -0.01 7.18
C PHE A 201 7.52 -0.38 6.94
N SER A 202 6.88 0.19 5.94
CA SER A 202 5.51 -0.15 5.55
C SER A 202 5.52 -1.43 4.74
N ILE A 203 5.43 -2.58 5.40
CA ILE A 203 5.36 -3.90 4.77
C ILE A 203 3.98 -4.51 4.98
N SER A 204 3.42 -5.09 3.92
CA SER A 204 2.16 -5.83 3.96
C SER A 204 2.38 -7.22 3.39
N LEU A 205 2.38 -8.23 4.26
CA LEU A 205 2.53 -9.64 3.92
C LEU A 205 1.21 -10.38 4.16
N GLU A 206 1.15 -11.61 3.68
CA GLU A 206 0.07 -12.53 3.98
C GLU A 206 0.00 -12.81 5.49
N LYS A 207 -1.20 -12.77 6.05
CA LYS A 207 -1.44 -13.09 7.45
C LYS A 207 -1.98 -14.52 7.55
N TYR A 208 -1.49 -15.25 8.53
CA TYR A 208 -1.96 -16.59 8.84
C TYR A 208 -2.72 -16.56 10.16
N SER A 209 -3.88 -17.19 10.20
CA SER A 209 -4.67 -17.39 11.42
C SER A 209 -3.95 -18.35 12.37
N ASP A 210 -4.32 -18.36 13.64
CA ASP A 210 -3.70 -19.27 14.61
C ASP A 210 -4.03 -20.74 14.29
N ILE A 211 -5.21 -21.00 13.68
CA ILE A 211 -5.57 -22.33 13.18
C ILE A 211 -4.60 -22.76 12.06
N GLU A 212 -4.35 -21.92 11.07
CA GLU A 212 -3.42 -22.23 9.98
C GLU A 212 -1.98 -22.42 10.46
N LYS A 213 -1.55 -21.66 11.47
CA LYS A 213 -0.23 -21.84 12.10
C LYS A 213 -0.13 -23.18 12.83
N GLU A 214 -1.16 -23.54 13.59
CA GLU A 214 -1.20 -24.79 14.33
C GLU A 214 -1.26 -26.01 13.38
N GLU A 215 -2.06 -25.96 12.33
CA GLU A 215 -2.08 -26.96 11.26
C GLU A 215 -0.71 -27.09 10.59
N TYR A 216 -0.01 -25.98 10.39
CA TYR A 216 1.30 -25.98 9.78
C TYR A 216 2.39 -26.55 10.72
N ARG A 217 2.31 -26.29 12.03
CA ARG A 217 3.16 -26.94 13.03
C ARG A 217 2.93 -28.45 13.07
N LYS A 218 1.68 -28.90 12.98
CA LYS A 218 1.32 -30.34 12.87
C LYS A 218 1.85 -30.95 11.59
N PHE A 219 1.69 -30.27 10.46
CA PHE A 219 2.24 -30.72 9.17
C PHE A 219 3.76 -30.91 9.24
N LEU A 220 4.48 -29.98 9.85
CA LEU A 220 5.93 -30.06 10.04
C LEU A 220 6.34 -31.05 11.15
N ASN A 221 5.38 -31.60 11.87
CA ASN A 221 5.57 -32.52 13.00
C ASN A 221 6.62 -32.03 14.01
N VAL A 222 6.51 -30.76 14.43
CA VAL A 222 7.46 -30.13 15.36
C VAL A 222 7.18 -30.51 16.82
N GLY A 223 5.94 -30.97 17.13
CA GLY A 223 5.52 -31.27 18.49
C GLY A 223 5.60 -30.06 19.41
N ASP A 224 6.00 -30.31 20.67
CA ASP A 224 6.17 -29.26 21.68
C ASP A 224 7.52 -28.53 21.59
N ARG A 225 8.35 -28.87 20.58
CA ARG A 225 9.65 -28.22 20.37
C ARG A 225 9.45 -26.79 19.84
N LYS A 226 10.35 -25.91 20.24
CA LYS A 226 10.46 -24.58 19.66
C LYS A 226 11.00 -24.64 18.22
N VAL A 227 10.68 -23.67 17.42
CA VAL A 227 11.06 -23.60 16.00
C VAL A 227 12.09 -22.51 15.78
N PHE A 228 13.30 -22.88 15.34
CA PHE A 228 14.33 -21.96 14.91
C PHE A 228 14.38 -21.94 13.38
N VAL A 229 14.01 -20.82 12.74
CA VAL A 229 14.05 -20.64 11.30
C VAL A 229 15.28 -19.83 10.90
N ALA A 230 16.22 -20.48 10.20
CA ALA A 230 17.35 -19.84 9.55
C ALA A 230 17.00 -19.55 8.08
N GLY A 231 16.49 -18.34 7.82
CA GLY A 231 15.93 -17.96 6.53
C GLY A 231 16.91 -17.28 5.60
N SER A 232 16.88 -17.65 4.32
CA SER A 232 17.72 -17.10 3.25
C SER A 232 19.24 -17.25 3.50
N THR A 233 19.68 -18.40 4.04
CA THR A 233 21.08 -18.63 4.38
C THR A 233 22.00 -18.60 3.15
N ARG A 234 23.24 -18.21 3.37
CA ARG A 234 24.33 -18.12 2.38
C ARG A 234 25.48 -19.02 2.77
N THR A 235 26.36 -19.29 1.79
CA THR A 235 27.59 -20.06 2.03
C THR A 235 28.41 -19.42 3.15
N GLY A 236 28.81 -20.20 4.15
CA GLY A 236 29.54 -19.76 5.33
C GLY A 236 28.66 -19.42 6.53
N GLU A 237 27.34 -19.38 6.35
CA GLU A 237 26.41 -19.17 7.46
C GLU A 237 25.87 -20.48 8.04
N ASP A 238 25.71 -21.51 7.20
CA ASP A 238 25.14 -22.79 7.63
C ASP A 238 25.99 -23.47 8.69
N GLU A 239 27.32 -23.35 8.60
CA GLU A 239 28.28 -23.85 9.57
C GLU A 239 28.04 -23.21 10.95
N ILE A 240 27.92 -21.88 10.98
CA ILE A 240 27.64 -21.11 12.23
C ILE A 240 26.28 -21.51 12.81
N ILE A 241 25.25 -21.61 11.97
CA ILE A 241 23.90 -21.99 12.36
C ILE A 241 23.86 -23.39 13.00
N LEU A 242 24.57 -24.35 12.42
CA LEU A 242 24.66 -25.70 12.99
C LEU A 242 25.40 -25.72 14.33
N ASP A 243 26.45 -24.91 14.48
CA ASP A 243 27.17 -24.80 15.75
C ASP A 243 26.32 -24.13 16.85
N VAL A 244 25.50 -23.13 16.49
CA VAL A 244 24.49 -22.56 17.40
C VAL A 244 23.47 -23.64 17.78
N PHE A 245 22.94 -24.38 16.79
CA PHE A 245 21.91 -25.38 17.02
C PHE A 245 22.35 -26.47 18.00
N LYS A 246 23.61 -26.90 17.95
CA LYS A 246 24.17 -27.87 18.91
C LYS A 246 24.20 -27.36 20.37
N LYS A 247 24.24 -26.04 20.57
CA LYS A 247 24.31 -25.41 21.89
C LYS A 247 22.94 -25.13 22.50
N ILE A 248 21.87 -25.11 21.71
CA ILE A 248 20.50 -24.87 22.18
C ILE A 248 19.72 -26.19 22.29
N LYS A 249 18.74 -26.25 23.20
CA LYS A 249 17.96 -27.46 23.44
C LYS A 249 16.48 -27.25 23.15
N ASN A 250 15.80 -28.34 22.84
CA ASN A 250 14.36 -28.36 22.57
C ASN A 250 13.91 -27.53 21.36
N TYR A 251 14.75 -27.49 20.33
CA TYR A 251 14.45 -26.83 19.06
C TYR A 251 14.36 -27.78 17.90
N VAL A 252 13.58 -27.39 16.90
CA VAL A 252 13.66 -27.88 15.53
C VAL A 252 14.29 -26.78 14.71
N LEU A 253 15.40 -27.06 14.04
CA LEU A 253 16.02 -26.12 13.11
C LEU A 253 15.42 -26.28 11.72
N ILE A 254 14.98 -25.17 11.13
CA ILE A 254 14.51 -25.12 9.74
C ILE A 254 15.49 -24.27 8.93
N ILE A 255 16.26 -24.89 8.05
CA ILE A 255 17.22 -24.22 7.17
C ILE A 255 16.54 -23.95 5.83
N VAL A 256 16.47 -22.66 5.46
CA VAL A 256 15.90 -22.21 4.18
C VAL A 256 16.99 -21.52 3.37
N PRO A 257 17.72 -22.24 2.50
CA PRO A 257 18.79 -21.66 1.72
C PRO A 257 18.25 -20.67 0.68
N ARG A 258 18.97 -19.57 0.43
CA ARG A 258 18.60 -18.60 -0.59
C ARG A 258 18.68 -19.17 -2.01
N HIS A 259 19.56 -20.14 -2.24
CA HIS A 259 19.81 -20.80 -3.50
C HIS A 259 19.75 -22.31 -3.32
N LEU A 260 18.83 -22.95 -4.04
CA LEU A 260 18.56 -24.40 -3.91
C LEU A 260 19.71 -25.28 -4.43
N GLU A 261 20.56 -24.76 -5.32
CA GLU A 261 21.76 -25.45 -5.78
C GLU A 261 22.78 -25.76 -4.66
N ARG A 262 22.59 -25.17 -3.46
CA ARG A 262 23.42 -25.43 -2.28
C ARG A 262 22.98 -26.62 -1.44
N LEU A 263 21.82 -27.20 -1.73
CA LEU A 263 21.22 -28.27 -0.91
C LEU A 263 22.19 -29.42 -0.63
N ALA A 264 22.83 -29.96 -1.67
CA ALA A 264 23.76 -31.07 -1.50
C ALA A 264 24.92 -30.76 -0.54
N LYS A 265 25.44 -29.52 -0.58
CA LYS A 265 26.49 -29.07 0.34
C LYS A 265 25.99 -29.00 1.77
N ILE A 266 24.77 -28.49 1.98
CA ILE A 266 24.16 -28.36 3.31
C ILE A 266 23.85 -29.75 3.87
N GLU A 267 23.35 -30.68 3.05
CA GLU A 267 23.10 -32.08 3.43
C GLU A 267 24.38 -32.77 3.94
N ASN A 268 25.51 -32.59 3.22
CA ASN A 268 26.79 -33.11 3.66
C ASN A 268 27.24 -32.51 4.99
N LEU A 269 27.13 -31.19 5.11
CA LEU A 269 27.46 -30.47 6.33
C LEU A 269 26.65 -30.94 7.57
N ILE A 270 25.37 -31.19 7.40
CA ILE A 270 24.51 -31.75 8.47
C ILE A 270 24.99 -33.13 8.89
N LYS A 271 25.31 -34.01 7.92
CA LYS A 271 25.82 -35.37 8.19
C LYS A 271 27.21 -35.36 8.87
N GLU A 272 28.11 -34.50 8.44
CA GLU A 272 29.44 -34.32 9.03
C GLU A 272 29.35 -33.87 10.51
N ASN A 273 28.27 -33.17 10.86
CA ASN A 273 27.99 -32.76 12.22
C ASN A 273 27.21 -33.81 13.04
N ASN A 274 27.02 -35.03 12.52
CA ASN A 274 26.26 -36.13 13.16
C ASN A 274 24.79 -35.73 13.50
N LEU A 275 24.19 -34.84 12.69
CA LEU A 275 22.80 -34.42 12.82
C LEU A 275 21.94 -35.11 11.77
N THR A 276 20.64 -35.21 12.07
CA THR A 276 19.65 -35.82 11.18
C THR A 276 18.78 -34.74 10.54
N TYR A 277 18.35 -34.96 9.30
CA TYR A 277 17.47 -34.03 8.60
C TYR A 277 16.42 -34.77 7.76
N VAL A 278 15.34 -34.04 7.48
CA VAL A 278 14.34 -34.40 6.47
C VAL A 278 14.20 -33.24 5.48
N LYS A 279 13.94 -33.51 4.21
CA LYS A 279 13.60 -32.48 3.23
C LYS A 279 12.16 -32.01 3.42
N TYR A 280 11.92 -30.75 3.14
CA TYR A 280 10.57 -30.21 3.23
C TYR A 280 9.60 -30.91 2.25
N SER A 281 10.06 -31.22 1.03
CA SER A 281 9.27 -31.94 0.03
C SER A 281 8.87 -33.36 0.48
N ASP A 282 9.69 -34.04 1.29
CA ASP A 282 9.37 -35.35 1.81
C ASP A 282 8.21 -35.30 2.81
N LEU A 283 8.08 -34.22 3.57
CA LEU A 283 6.95 -34.01 4.47
C LEU A 283 5.63 -33.78 3.70
N GLU A 284 5.68 -33.12 2.54
CA GLU A 284 4.51 -32.95 1.67
C GLU A 284 3.98 -34.28 1.13
N ASN A 285 4.85 -35.26 0.94
CA ASN A 285 4.52 -36.60 0.43
C ASN A 285 4.05 -37.57 1.52
N LYS A 286 3.85 -37.14 2.78
CA LYS A 286 3.37 -37.93 3.92
C LYS A 286 4.24 -39.16 4.29
N VAL A 287 5.56 -39.08 4.12
CA VAL A 287 6.45 -40.27 4.20
C VAL A 287 6.95 -40.61 5.62
N SER A 288 6.74 -39.78 6.68
CA SER A 288 7.22 -40.22 7.99
C SER A 288 6.62 -39.56 9.23
N THR A 289 6.56 -40.35 10.33
CA THR A 289 6.62 -39.86 11.70
C THR A 289 8.02 -39.31 11.94
N ARG A 290 8.15 -38.02 11.87
CA ARG A 290 9.44 -37.32 11.90
C ARG A 290 10.10 -37.43 13.29
N LYS A 291 11.39 -37.81 13.30
CA LYS A 291 12.27 -37.78 14.48
C LYS A 291 13.47 -36.87 14.32
N GLU A 292 13.69 -36.39 13.11
CA GLU A 292 14.85 -35.57 12.75
C GLU A 292 14.81 -34.19 13.43
N ASP A 293 15.99 -33.67 13.69
CA ASP A 293 16.16 -32.37 14.37
C ASP A 293 16.09 -31.18 13.39
N ILE A 294 16.40 -31.46 12.11
CA ILE A 294 16.50 -30.43 11.07
C ILE A 294 15.48 -30.69 9.95
N ILE A 295 14.83 -29.61 9.50
CA ILE A 295 14.08 -29.56 8.24
C ILE A 295 14.92 -28.75 7.25
N LEU A 296 15.37 -29.39 6.16
CA LEU A 296 16.04 -28.70 5.06
C LEU A 296 15.02 -28.34 3.98
N VAL A 297 14.81 -27.05 3.76
CA VAL A 297 13.80 -26.58 2.80
C VAL A 297 14.38 -26.57 1.38
N ASP A 298 13.84 -27.42 0.54
CA ASP A 298 14.18 -27.61 -0.85
C ASP A 298 13.16 -27.01 -1.84
N LYS A 299 12.32 -26.09 -1.33
CA LYS A 299 11.24 -25.44 -2.09
C LYS A 299 11.26 -23.93 -1.90
N MET A 300 10.98 -23.20 -2.97
CA MET A 300 10.81 -21.73 -2.91
C MET A 300 9.41 -21.33 -2.45
N GLY A 301 9.32 -20.16 -1.81
CA GLY A 301 8.04 -19.51 -1.50
C GLY A 301 7.46 -19.80 -0.11
N VAL A 302 8.01 -20.74 0.67
CA VAL A 302 7.47 -21.15 1.98
C VAL A 302 8.03 -20.38 3.18
N LEU A 303 9.09 -19.59 2.99
CA LEU A 303 9.82 -18.92 4.08
C LEU A 303 8.92 -18.04 4.97
N ARG A 304 8.00 -17.27 4.39
CA ARG A 304 7.09 -16.39 5.15
C ARG A 304 6.19 -17.18 6.09
N LYS A 305 5.65 -18.29 5.61
CA LYS A 305 4.82 -19.18 6.44
C LYS A 305 5.64 -19.82 7.56
N LEU A 306 6.90 -20.15 7.30
CA LEU A 306 7.83 -20.65 8.31
C LEU A 306 8.13 -19.58 9.38
N TYR A 307 8.39 -18.34 8.99
CA TYR A 307 8.55 -17.27 9.96
C TYR A 307 7.30 -17.04 10.83
N SER A 308 6.10 -17.27 10.30
CA SER A 308 4.88 -17.09 11.08
C SER A 308 4.75 -18.04 12.28
N ILE A 309 5.40 -19.19 12.22
CA ILE A 309 5.40 -20.21 13.29
C ILE A 309 6.70 -20.30 14.08
N SER A 310 7.73 -19.51 13.72
CA SER A 310 9.03 -19.56 14.40
C SER A 310 8.96 -19.01 15.81
N ASP A 311 9.80 -19.53 16.69
CA ASP A 311 10.09 -18.94 17.99
C ASP A 311 11.36 -18.07 17.90
N ILE A 312 12.34 -18.50 17.09
CA ILE A 312 13.55 -17.75 16.74
C ILE A 312 13.64 -17.61 15.23
N ALA A 313 13.96 -16.41 14.77
CA ALA A 313 14.15 -16.11 13.35
C ALA A 313 15.51 -15.49 13.07
N PHE A 314 16.31 -16.14 12.23
CA PHE A 314 17.54 -15.59 11.69
C PHE A 314 17.36 -15.21 10.22
N VAL A 315 17.92 -14.08 9.81
CA VAL A 315 17.92 -13.62 8.42
C VAL A 315 19.33 -13.64 7.85
N GLY A 316 19.54 -14.51 6.87
CA GLY A 316 20.83 -14.76 6.24
C GLY A 316 21.34 -13.65 5.31
N GLY A 317 22.56 -13.85 4.79
CA GLY A 317 23.32 -12.85 4.05
C GLY A 317 23.88 -11.74 4.95
N THR A 318 23.87 -11.96 6.26
CA THR A 318 24.24 -10.97 7.28
C THR A 318 25.45 -11.38 8.13
N LEU A 319 25.70 -12.68 8.32
CA LEU A 319 26.95 -13.17 8.95
C LEU A 319 28.11 -13.21 7.96
N VAL A 320 27.82 -13.23 6.67
CA VAL A 320 28.79 -13.15 5.57
C VAL A 320 28.58 -11.85 4.78
N ASN A 321 29.64 -11.36 4.11
CA ASN A 321 29.61 -10.04 3.45
C ASN A 321 28.78 -10.04 2.14
N ILE A 322 27.47 -10.22 2.28
CA ILE A 322 26.46 -10.15 1.21
C ILE A 322 25.57 -8.89 1.34
N GLY A 323 25.40 -8.37 2.56
CA GLY A 323 24.66 -7.14 2.82
C GLY A 323 23.26 -7.32 3.38
N GLY A 324 22.84 -8.56 3.64
CA GLY A 324 21.57 -8.87 4.30
C GLY A 324 20.34 -8.98 3.38
N HIS A 325 19.41 -9.82 3.82
CA HIS A 325 18.05 -9.93 3.26
C HIS A 325 17.04 -9.13 4.09
N ASN A 326 15.75 -9.28 3.81
CA ASN A 326 14.69 -8.46 4.41
C ASN A 326 14.47 -8.81 5.89
N LEU A 327 14.93 -7.95 6.80
CA LEU A 327 14.79 -8.11 8.26
C LEU A 327 13.35 -7.88 8.76
N LEU A 328 12.48 -7.27 7.96
CA LEU A 328 11.10 -6.98 8.37
C LEU A 328 10.16 -8.19 8.24
N GLU A 329 10.54 -9.24 7.49
CA GLU A 329 9.66 -10.41 7.29
C GLU A 329 9.39 -11.16 8.61
N PRO A 330 10.39 -11.54 9.43
CA PRO A 330 10.11 -12.14 10.74
C PRO A 330 9.35 -11.18 11.67
N LEU A 331 9.75 -9.91 11.72
CA LEU A 331 9.11 -8.91 12.56
C LEU A 331 7.61 -8.73 12.23
N PHE A 332 7.22 -8.83 10.95
CA PHE A 332 5.81 -8.79 10.54
C PHE A 332 4.98 -9.88 11.23
N TYR A 333 5.58 -11.04 11.48
CA TYR A 333 4.97 -12.14 12.21
C TYR A 333 5.23 -12.08 13.72
N ARG A 334 5.64 -10.92 14.24
CA ARG A 334 5.93 -10.66 15.67
C ARG A 334 7.05 -11.54 16.22
N LYS A 335 8.06 -11.76 15.38
CA LYS A 335 9.24 -12.53 15.77
C LYS A 335 10.44 -11.62 15.85
N ALA A 336 11.08 -11.57 17.02
CA ALA A 336 12.36 -10.90 17.15
C ALA A 336 13.36 -11.50 16.16
N VAL A 337 14.13 -10.64 15.49
CA VAL A 337 15.03 -11.05 14.42
C VAL A 337 16.48 -11.05 14.86
N ILE A 338 17.19 -12.15 14.58
CA ILE A 338 18.64 -12.23 14.73
C ILE A 338 19.29 -12.05 13.35
N PHE A 339 20.35 -11.27 13.27
CA PHE A 339 21.09 -11.01 12.02
C PHE A 339 22.54 -10.68 12.30
N GLY A 340 23.41 -10.87 11.31
CA GLY A 340 24.84 -10.58 11.41
C GLY A 340 25.19 -9.11 11.13
N LYS A 341 26.49 -8.77 11.18
CA LYS A 341 26.98 -7.39 11.01
C LYS A 341 26.90 -6.84 9.59
N TYR A 342 26.79 -7.69 8.59
CA TYR A 342 26.78 -7.26 7.20
C TYR A 342 25.37 -6.89 6.74
N THR A 343 25.00 -5.61 6.91
CA THR A 343 23.65 -5.09 6.68
C THR A 343 23.59 -4.01 5.60
N GLN A 344 24.56 -3.99 4.67
CA GLN A 344 24.71 -2.89 3.68
C GLN A 344 23.44 -2.63 2.86
N ASN A 345 22.63 -3.65 2.59
CA ASN A 345 21.38 -3.53 1.84
C ASN A 345 20.19 -3.08 2.71
N VAL A 346 20.32 -3.18 4.04
CA VAL A 346 19.23 -2.98 5.02
C VAL A 346 19.66 -2.13 6.21
N VAL A 347 20.65 -1.26 6.03
CA VAL A 347 21.27 -0.44 7.11
C VAL A 347 20.24 0.33 7.93
N ASP A 348 19.29 1.02 7.27
CA ASP A 348 18.29 1.83 7.96
C ASP A 348 17.34 0.95 8.80
N ILE A 349 16.99 -0.22 8.27
CA ILE A 349 16.14 -1.20 8.95
C ILE A 349 16.88 -1.78 10.15
N ALA A 350 18.13 -2.22 9.97
CA ALA A 350 18.95 -2.79 11.04
C ALA A 350 19.15 -1.78 12.20
N LYS A 351 19.45 -0.53 11.89
CA LYS A 351 19.58 0.54 12.91
C LYS A 351 18.30 0.74 13.70
N GLU A 352 17.15 0.77 13.05
CA GLU A 352 15.86 0.96 13.72
C GLU A 352 15.50 -0.25 14.59
N ILE A 353 15.76 -1.47 14.12
CA ILE A 353 15.58 -2.71 14.88
C ILE A 353 16.39 -2.68 16.19
N LEU A 354 17.67 -2.31 16.10
CA LEU A 354 18.55 -2.23 17.27
C LEU A 354 18.13 -1.10 18.23
N ARG A 355 17.77 0.07 17.68
CA ARG A 355 17.29 1.21 18.48
C ARG A 355 16.06 0.85 19.32
N ARG A 356 15.12 0.07 18.74
CA ARG A 356 13.88 -0.38 19.39
C ARG A 356 14.05 -1.67 20.19
N LYS A 357 15.20 -2.30 20.13
CA LYS A 357 15.46 -3.60 20.78
C LYS A 357 14.49 -4.71 20.36
N ILE A 358 14.05 -4.69 19.09
CA ILE A 358 13.17 -5.70 18.49
C ILE A 358 13.91 -6.76 17.67
N GLY A 359 15.23 -6.80 17.80
CA GLY A 359 16.10 -7.79 17.20
C GLY A 359 17.55 -7.58 17.64
N TYR A 360 18.41 -8.53 17.28
CA TYR A 360 19.77 -8.65 17.79
C TYR A 360 20.76 -8.81 16.66
N GLN A 361 21.84 -8.01 16.69
CA GLN A 361 22.98 -8.18 15.80
C GLN A 361 24.03 -9.04 16.48
N VAL A 362 24.56 -10.04 15.76
CA VAL A 362 25.53 -11.00 16.28
C VAL A 362 26.69 -11.20 15.30
N GLU A 363 27.88 -11.54 15.84
CA GLU A 363 29.07 -11.75 15.00
C GLU A 363 29.62 -13.19 15.08
N ASN A 364 29.29 -13.92 16.14
CA ASN A 364 29.80 -15.25 16.43
C ASN A 364 28.74 -16.14 17.10
N VAL A 365 29.09 -17.41 17.32
CA VAL A 365 28.19 -18.43 17.89
C VAL A 365 27.77 -18.06 19.34
N GLU A 366 28.68 -17.54 20.14
CA GLU A 366 28.44 -17.19 21.55
C GLU A 366 27.44 -16.05 21.66
N GLU A 367 27.60 -15.01 20.88
CA GLU A 367 26.64 -13.88 20.83
C GLU A 367 25.29 -14.33 20.30
N PHE A 368 25.28 -15.27 19.33
CA PHE A 368 24.03 -15.79 18.78
C PHE A 368 23.25 -16.58 19.83
N VAL A 369 23.89 -17.48 20.57
CA VAL A 369 23.27 -18.24 21.67
C VAL A 369 22.74 -17.27 22.74
N LYS A 370 23.52 -16.27 23.14
CA LYS A 370 23.09 -15.25 24.10
C LYS A 370 21.87 -14.45 23.60
N ALA A 371 21.81 -14.13 22.31
CA ALA A 371 20.64 -13.48 21.72
C ALA A 371 19.37 -14.35 21.80
N ILE A 372 19.50 -15.66 21.56
CA ILE A 372 18.40 -16.62 21.74
C ILE A 372 17.93 -16.66 23.19
N GLU A 373 18.84 -16.78 24.15
CA GLU A 373 18.53 -16.77 25.59
C GLU A 373 17.83 -15.46 26.00
N THR A 374 18.26 -14.33 25.44
CA THR A 374 17.63 -13.05 25.71
C THR A 374 16.19 -13.00 25.18
N ILE A 375 15.95 -13.46 23.94
CA ILE A 375 14.61 -13.53 23.34
C ILE A 375 13.69 -14.44 24.16
N GLU A 376 14.19 -15.57 24.67
CA GLU A 376 13.41 -16.50 25.50
C GLU A 376 12.98 -15.90 26.86
N ASN A 377 13.80 -15.03 27.41
CA ASN A 377 13.57 -14.44 28.74
C ASN A 377 12.83 -13.09 28.69
N GLU A 378 12.86 -12.37 27.59
CA GLU A 378 12.23 -11.06 27.43
C GLU A 378 10.80 -11.19 26.87
N LYS A 379 9.77 -10.93 27.68
CA LYS A 379 8.37 -10.87 27.26
C LYS A 379 7.97 -9.57 26.54
N ASN A 380 8.82 -8.53 26.58
CA ASN A 380 8.43 -7.18 26.12
C ASN A 380 8.68 -6.91 24.64
N SER A 381 9.33 -7.81 23.91
CA SER A 381 9.60 -7.60 22.47
C SER A 381 8.32 -7.52 21.62
N ASP A 382 7.26 -8.24 21.98
CA ASP A 382 6.03 -8.29 21.22
C ASP A 382 5.26 -6.96 21.23
N GLU A 383 5.26 -6.23 22.34
CA GLU A 383 4.61 -4.92 22.45
C GLU A 383 5.34 -3.89 21.59
N GLU A 384 6.67 -3.85 21.65
CA GLU A 384 7.47 -2.91 20.87
C GLU A 384 7.45 -3.24 19.37
N ILE A 385 7.44 -4.53 18.99
CA ILE A 385 7.24 -4.95 17.60
C ILE A 385 5.86 -4.50 17.10
N ASN A 386 4.81 -4.65 17.92
CA ASN A 386 3.47 -4.18 17.57
C ASN A 386 3.43 -2.67 17.38
N SER A 387 4.01 -1.90 18.32
CA SER A 387 4.12 -0.44 18.23
C SER A 387 4.82 -0.02 16.94
N PHE A 388 5.96 -0.66 16.62
CA PHE A 388 6.71 -0.40 15.40
C PHE A 388 5.85 -0.60 14.13
N PHE A 389 5.09 -1.69 14.05
CA PHE A 389 4.25 -1.95 12.88
C PHE A 389 3.00 -1.07 12.84
N GLU A 390 2.36 -0.78 13.96
CA GLU A 390 1.20 0.11 13.99
C GLU A 390 1.58 1.54 13.55
N GLU A 391 2.73 2.06 13.97
CA GLU A 391 3.24 3.36 13.52
C GLU A 391 3.50 3.39 12.00
N ASN A 392 4.11 2.34 11.46
CA ASN A 392 4.59 2.33 10.07
C ASN A 392 3.57 1.78 9.07
N ARG A 393 2.66 0.91 9.50
CA ARG A 393 1.63 0.27 8.66
C ARG A 393 0.75 1.28 7.92
N LEU A 394 0.50 2.41 8.53
CA LEU A 394 -0.43 3.41 8.03
C LEU A 394 0.20 4.42 7.09
N ILE A 395 1.54 4.50 6.97
CA ILE A 395 2.22 5.52 6.15
C ILE A 395 1.69 5.52 4.71
N ALA A 396 1.85 4.42 4.00
CA ALA A 396 1.37 4.32 2.62
C ALA A 396 -0.15 4.49 2.50
N LEU A 397 -0.91 3.94 3.47
CA LEU A 397 -2.37 4.07 3.48
C LEU A 397 -2.82 5.51 3.64
N ASN A 398 -2.22 6.26 4.58
CA ASN A 398 -2.58 7.65 4.84
C ASN A 398 -2.24 8.55 3.64
N ILE A 399 -1.07 8.35 3.02
CA ILE A 399 -0.71 9.04 1.77
C ILE A 399 -1.76 8.76 0.70
N VAL A 400 -2.07 7.50 0.42
CA VAL A 400 -3.02 7.12 -0.63
C VAL A 400 -4.43 7.65 -0.35
N LYS A 401 -4.89 7.60 0.89
CA LYS A 401 -6.19 8.14 1.29
C LYS A 401 -6.27 9.63 1.04
N ARG A 402 -5.29 10.40 1.56
CA ARG A 402 -5.22 11.85 1.38
C ARG A 402 -5.22 12.22 -0.09
N GLU A 403 -4.33 11.64 -0.88
CA GLU A 403 -4.23 11.93 -2.30
C GLU A 403 -5.48 11.51 -3.08
N ASN A 404 -6.12 10.39 -2.71
CA ASN A 404 -7.37 9.98 -3.33
C ASN A 404 -8.53 10.95 -3.04
N LEU A 405 -8.61 11.51 -1.84
CA LEU A 405 -9.58 12.56 -1.50
C LEU A 405 -9.34 13.81 -2.37
N ILE A 406 -8.09 14.27 -2.45
CA ILE A 406 -7.73 15.46 -3.23
C ILE A 406 -7.99 15.25 -4.73
N MET A 407 -7.55 14.12 -5.31
CA MET A 407 -7.80 13.80 -6.73
C MET A 407 -9.29 13.74 -7.09
N ASN A 408 -10.16 13.53 -6.13
CA ASN A 408 -11.60 13.47 -6.32
C ASN A 408 -12.33 14.71 -5.79
N ASN A 409 -11.59 15.77 -5.45
CA ASN A 409 -12.10 17.04 -4.91
C ASN A 409 -12.92 16.86 -3.63
N ILE A 410 -12.49 15.98 -2.74
CA ILE A 410 -13.15 15.74 -1.46
C ILE A 410 -12.47 16.60 -0.39
N LYS A 411 -13.26 17.32 0.38
CA LYS A 411 -12.78 18.19 1.45
C LYS A 411 -12.16 17.36 2.59
N GLU A 412 -11.10 17.88 3.21
CA GLU A 412 -10.41 17.23 4.33
C GLU A 412 -11.36 16.95 5.52
N GLU A 413 -12.33 17.84 5.75
CA GLU A 413 -13.36 17.72 6.79
C GLU A 413 -14.21 16.44 6.65
N ALA A 414 -14.26 15.88 5.44
CA ALA A 414 -15.01 14.65 5.15
C ALA A 414 -14.25 13.36 5.44
N LYS A 415 -12.98 13.42 5.84
CA LYS A 415 -12.12 12.23 6.00
C LYS A 415 -12.70 11.16 6.93
N ASP A 416 -13.41 11.62 7.97
CA ASP A 416 -14.00 10.77 9.00
C ASP A 416 -15.44 10.34 8.73
N LEU A 417 -16.01 10.71 7.57
CA LEU A 417 -17.40 10.40 7.21
C LEU A 417 -17.73 8.90 7.27
N TRP A 418 -16.74 8.04 7.10
CA TRP A 418 -16.90 6.59 7.22
C TRP A 418 -17.42 6.14 8.60
N LYS A 419 -17.17 6.91 9.68
CA LYS A 419 -17.61 6.60 11.03
C LYS A 419 -19.14 6.50 11.16
N HIS A 420 -19.88 7.24 10.35
CA HIS A 420 -21.36 7.16 10.30
C HIS A 420 -21.88 5.84 9.72
N PHE A 421 -21.03 5.09 9.01
CA PHE A 421 -21.48 3.91 8.25
C PHE A 421 -20.85 2.61 8.68
N PHE A 422 -19.72 2.64 9.40
CA PHE A 422 -18.91 1.46 9.69
C PHE A 422 -18.28 1.53 11.07
N HIS A 423 -18.25 0.40 11.79
CA HIS A 423 -17.61 0.29 13.10
C HIS A 423 -16.07 0.33 13.02
N SER A 424 -15.51 0.01 11.87
CA SER A 424 -14.07 0.07 11.63
C SER A 424 -13.79 0.59 10.23
N GLU A 425 -12.66 1.25 10.06
CA GLU A 425 -12.22 1.74 8.76
C GLU A 425 -11.90 0.56 7.84
N LYS A 426 -12.66 0.42 6.75
CA LYS A 426 -12.45 -0.63 5.74
C LYS A 426 -11.47 -0.15 4.67
N SER A 427 -10.58 -1.04 4.24
CA SER A 427 -9.62 -0.78 3.16
C SER A 427 -10.28 -0.47 1.80
N ASN A 428 -11.55 -0.86 1.61
CA ASN A 428 -12.31 -0.58 0.40
C ASN A 428 -12.98 0.79 0.48
N TYR A 429 -12.26 1.80 0.08
CA TYR A 429 -12.72 3.18 0.04
C TYR A 429 -13.78 3.38 -1.04
N ASN A 430 -15.00 3.69 -0.63
CA ASN A 430 -16.06 4.02 -1.58
C ASN A 430 -16.14 5.53 -1.78
N ILE A 431 -15.59 6.02 -2.88
CA ILE A 431 -15.58 7.45 -3.21
C ILE A 431 -16.98 8.09 -3.19
N TYR A 432 -18.03 7.34 -3.52
CA TYR A 432 -19.40 7.85 -3.48
C TYR A 432 -19.92 8.11 -2.06
N MET A 433 -19.33 7.49 -1.04
CA MET A 433 -19.63 7.83 0.35
C MET A 433 -19.29 9.30 0.62
N TYR A 434 -18.13 9.76 0.18
CA TYR A 434 -17.70 11.15 0.36
C TYR A 434 -18.48 12.12 -0.53
N LYS A 435 -18.90 11.68 -1.71
CA LYS A 435 -19.72 12.48 -2.62
C LYS A 435 -21.15 12.72 -2.13
N LEU A 436 -21.59 12.09 -1.05
CA LEU A 436 -22.86 12.44 -0.39
C LEU A 436 -22.83 13.92 0.04
N LEU A 437 -21.68 14.41 0.49
CA LEU A 437 -21.48 15.80 0.93
C LEU A 437 -21.57 16.85 -0.19
N ASP A 438 -21.55 16.43 -1.46
CA ASP A 438 -21.76 17.34 -2.60
C ASP A 438 -23.23 17.72 -2.77
N TYR A 439 -24.14 17.05 -2.05
CA TYR A 439 -25.60 17.17 -2.20
C TYR A 439 -26.32 17.24 -0.85
N PRO A 440 -25.91 18.11 0.10
CA PRO A 440 -26.50 18.15 1.44
C PRO A 440 -27.98 18.54 1.44
N GLU A 441 -28.42 19.26 0.41
CA GLU A 441 -29.82 19.65 0.21
C GLU A 441 -30.72 18.51 -0.28
N TYR A 442 -30.12 17.39 -0.75
CA TYR A 442 -30.85 16.24 -1.31
C TYR A 442 -30.59 14.94 -0.58
N ILE A 443 -29.51 14.82 0.18
CA ILE A 443 -29.12 13.55 0.81
C ILE A 443 -28.96 13.73 2.29
N MET A 444 -29.69 12.93 3.06
CA MET A 444 -29.55 12.80 4.50
C MET A 444 -29.06 11.38 4.82
N TYR A 445 -27.94 11.26 5.52
CA TYR A 445 -27.26 9.99 5.78
C TYR A 445 -26.97 9.71 7.26
N ASP A 446 -27.00 10.75 8.09
CA ASP A 446 -26.78 10.64 9.54
C ASP A 446 -28.04 10.10 10.19
N ASN A 447 -27.89 8.96 10.89
CA ASN A 447 -29.02 8.26 11.49
C ASN A 447 -29.71 9.09 12.58
N ASP A 448 -28.95 9.84 13.38
CA ASP A 448 -29.52 10.62 14.47
C ASP A 448 -30.29 11.82 13.91
N VAL A 449 -29.71 12.49 12.90
CA VAL A 449 -30.38 13.60 12.20
C VAL A 449 -31.66 13.13 11.50
N ILE A 450 -31.66 11.92 10.90
CA ILE A 450 -32.85 11.35 10.26
C ILE A 450 -33.95 11.07 11.29
N LYS A 451 -33.60 10.45 12.44
CA LYS A 451 -34.56 10.16 13.51
C LYS A 451 -35.20 11.39 14.10
N GLU A 452 -34.44 12.49 14.21
CA GLU A 452 -34.97 13.77 14.68
C GLU A 452 -36.05 14.38 13.76
N LYS A 453 -36.20 13.88 12.52
CA LYS A 453 -37.25 14.35 11.58
C LYS A 453 -38.60 13.71 11.80
N LYS A 454 -38.71 12.67 12.63
CA LYS A 454 -40.00 12.05 12.97
C LYS A 454 -41.00 13.11 13.46
N SER A 455 -42.17 13.18 12.86
CA SER A 455 -43.18 14.20 13.05
C SER A 455 -42.78 15.64 12.65
N LYS A 456 -41.64 15.84 11.97
CA LYS A 456 -41.12 17.17 11.59
C LYS A 456 -40.78 17.29 10.09
N TRP A 457 -41.27 16.42 9.26
CA TRP A 457 -40.98 16.48 7.82
C TRP A 457 -41.58 17.70 7.15
N SER A 458 -42.74 18.20 7.63
CA SER A 458 -43.34 19.47 7.17
C SER A 458 -42.42 20.68 7.43
N GLU A 459 -41.74 20.72 8.58
CA GLU A 459 -40.71 21.73 8.89
C GLU A 459 -39.52 21.61 7.95
N TYR A 460 -39.05 20.39 7.71
CA TYR A 460 -37.91 20.12 6.81
C TYR A 460 -38.20 20.61 5.38
N PHE A 461 -39.38 20.31 4.84
CA PHE A 461 -39.76 20.73 3.48
C PHE A 461 -40.27 22.20 3.45
N GLY A 462 -40.50 22.82 4.59
CA GLY A 462 -41.06 24.19 4.68
C GLY A 462 -42.48 24.30 4.19
N ASN A 463 -43.24 23.20 4.21
CA ASN A 463 -44.65 23.16 3.79
C ASN A 463 -45.35 21.93 4.39
N SER A 464 -46.69 21.92 4.33
CA SER A 464 -47.56 20.84 4.82
C SER A 464 -48.07 19.91 3.70
N ASN A 465 -47.38 19.83 2.59
CA ASN A 465 -47.75 18.95 1.48
C ASN A 465 -47.70 17.49 1.89
N LEU A 466 -48.55 16.68 1.26
CA LEU A 466 -48.57 15.23 1.44
C LEU A 466 -47.22 14.61 1.11
N ILE A 467 -46.79 13.63 1.89
CA ILE A 467 -45.51 12.97 1.75
C ILE A 467 -45.69 11.59 1.08
N ALA A 468 -44.94 11.35 0.03
CA ALA A 468 -44.84 10.07 -0.62
C ALA A 468 -43.43 9.45 -0.41
N VAL A 469 -43.36 8.17 -0.11
CA VAL A 469 -42.10 7.45 0.14
C VAL A 469 -41.84 6.42 -0.95
N GLU A 470 -40.61 6.35 -1.48
CA GLU A 470 -40.18 5.25 -2.35
C GLU A 470 -39.10 4.42 -1.66
N ILE A 471 -39.35 3.13 -1.52
CA ILE A 471 -38.36 2.15 -1.01
C ILE A 471 -37.57 1.59 -2.18
N GLY A 472 -36.21 1.67 -2.09
CA GLY A 472 -35.33 1.20 -3.14
C GLY A 472 -35.28 2.13 -4.35
N THR A 473 -35.24 3.45 -4.13
CA THR A 473 -35.29 4.46 -5.20
C THR A 473 -34.19 4.35 -6.26
N GLY A 474 -33.16 3.55 -6.01
CA GLY A 474 -32.06 3.34 -6.92
C GLY A 474 -31.35 4.64 -7.32
N SER A 475 -31.20 4.88 -8.63
CA SER A 475 -30.64 6.13 -9.15
C SER A 475 -31.66 7.25 -9.30
N GLY A 476 -32.82 7.13 -8.68
CA GLY A 476 -33.86 8.16 -8.57
C GLY A 476 -34.64 8.45 -9.86
N ASN A 477 -34.64 7.56 -10.85
CA ASN A 477 -35.28 7.84 -12.13
C ASN A 477 -36.79 8.03 -12.01
N PHE A 478 -37.46 7.20 -11.24
CA PHE A 478 -38.88 7.31 -10.98
C PHE A 478 -39.16 8.51 -10.10
N MET A 479 -38.42 8.62 -8.98
CA MET A 479 -38.64 9.65 -7.96
C MET A 479 -38.52 11.07 -8.52
N TYR A 480 -37.45 11.38 -9.29
CA TYR A 480 -37.30 12.75 -9.79
C TYR A 480 -38.42 13.12 -10.80
N GLN A 481 -38.88 12.20 -11.62
CA GLN A 481 -39.98 12.46 -12.57
C GLN A 481 -41.30 12.67 -11.84
N LEU A 482 -41.53 11.89 -10.79
CA LEU A 482 -42.74 12.02 -9.98
C LEU A 482 -42.74 13.34 -9.20
N ALA A 483 -41.61 13.72 -8.62
CA ALA A 483 -41.46 14.99 -7.90
C ALA A 483 -41.59 16.22 -8.83
N GLU A 484 -41.03 16.14 -10.04
CA GLU A 484 -41.14 17.19 -11.04
C GLU A 484 -42.58 17.42 -11.50
N ARG A 485 -43.39 16.34 -11.64
CA ARG A 485 -44.79 16.39 -12.05
C ARG A 485 -45.75 16.78 -10.93
N ASN A 486 -45.32 16.65 -9.66
CA ASN A 486 -46.18 16.89 -8.51
C ASN A 486 -45.50 17.88 -7.51
N PRO A 487 -45.40 19.16 -7.89
CA PRO A 487 -44.70 20.14 -7.05
C PRO A 487 -45.44 20.44 -5.72
N ASN A 488 -46.69 20.03 -5.58
CA ASN A 488 -47.51 20.13 -4.39
C ASN A 488 -47.45 18.90 -3.47
N LYS A 489 -46.54 17.97 -3.73
CA LYS A 489 -46.24 16.82 -2.86
C LYS A 489 -44.78 16.85 -2.48
N ASN A 490 -44.42 16.25 -1.35
CA ASN A 490 -43.06 16.00 -0.91
C ASN A 490 -42.68 14.54 -1.09
N PHE A 491 -41.40 14.26 -1.34
CA PHE A 491 -40.94 12.93 -1.66
C PHE A 491 -39.73 12.53 -0.84
N ILE A 492 -39.76 11.32 -0.28
CA ILE A 492 -38.65 10.71 0.45
C ILE A 492 -38.24 9.42 -0.27
N GLY A 493 -37.03 9.35 -0.77
CA GLY A 493 -36.48 8.17 -1.43
C GLY A 493 -35.48 7.41 -0.55
N LEU A 494 -35.66 6.10 -0.36
CA LEU A 494 -34.75 5.25 0.43
C LEU A 494 -33.81 4.46 -0.48
N GLU A 495 -32.49 4.52 -0.21
CA GLU A 495 -31.48 3.75 -0.96
C GLU A 495 -30.24 3.54 -0.11
N LEU A 496 -29.67 2.34 -0.12
CA LEU A 496 -28.49 2.00 0.68
C LEU A 496 -27.16 2.26 -0.03
N ARG A 497 -27.16 2.21 -1.36
CA ARG A 497 -25.94 2.27 -2.16
C ARG A 497 -25.52 3.72 -2.42
N PHE A 498 -24.36 4.11 -1.88
CA PHE A 498 -23.82 5.47 -2.00
C PHE A 498 -23.83 6.01 -3.44
N LYS A 499 -23.42 5.20 -4.43
CA LYS A 499 -23.40 5.62 -5.83
C LYS A 499 -24.79 5.98 -6.34
N ARG A 500 -25.81 5.21 -5.97
CA ARG A 500 -27.18 5.43 -6.41
C ARG A 500 -27.77 6.70 -5.80
N LEU A 501 -27.56 6.93 -4.50
CA LEU A 501 -27.95 8.18 -3.83
C LEU A 501 -27.35 9.41 -4.51
N VAL A 502 -26.05 9.41 -4.77
CA VAL A 502 -25.36 10.51 -5.47
C VAL A 502 -25.94 10.74 -6.87
N LEU A 503 -26.25 9.67 -7.61
CA LEU A 503 -26.83 9.79 -8.94
C LEU A 503 -28.25 10.34 -8.90
N ALA A 504 -29.05 9.96 -7.92
CA ALA A 504 -30.40 10.47 -7.70
C ALA A 504 -30.39 11.97 -7.38
N ALA A 505 -29.60 12.37 -6.38
CA ALA A 505 -29.43 13.77 -5.99
C ALA A 505 -28.90 14.64 -7.15
N LYS A 506 -27.92 14.15 -7.92
CA LYS A 506 -27.38 14.85 -9.10
C LYS A 506 -28.46 15.16 -10.14
N LYS A 507 -29.41 14.24 -10.35
CA LYS A 507 -30.51 14.44 -11.29
C LYS A 507 -31.50 15.50 -10.81
N CYS A 508 -31.84 15.47 -9.52
CA CYS A 508 -32.71 16.46 -8.91
C CYS A 508 -32.08 17.85 -8.92
N LYS A 509 -30.80 17.96 -8.56
CA LYS A 509 -30.05 19.23 -8.62
C LYS A 509 -30.01 19.82 -10.02
N LYS A 510 -29.72 18.97 -11.05
CA LYS A 510 -29.70 19.43 -12.44
C LYS A 510 -31.03 19.99 -12.92
N ARG A 511 -32.16 19.56 -12.34
CA ARG A 511 -33.53 19.98 -12.69
C ARG A 511 -34.15 20.97 -11.71
N ASN A 512 -33.38 21.38 -10.68
CA ASN A 512 -33.83 22.26 -9.62
C ASN A 512 -35.09 21.76 -8.89
N ILE A 513 -35.22 20.44 -8.70
CA ILE A 513 -36.32 19.81 -7.98
C ILE A 513 -36.02 19.92 -6.48
N LYS A 514 -36.90 20.57 -5.71
CA LYS A 514 -36.66 20.87 -4.28
C LYS A 514 -37.55 20.10 -3.31
N ASN A 515 -38.58 19.45 -3.80
CA ASN A 515 -39.57 18.72 -3.00
C ASN A 515 -39.20 17.24 -2.83
N VAL A 516 -37.90 16.91 -2.81
CA VAL A 516 -37.40 15.54 -2.67
C VAL A 516 -36.17 15.49 -1.75
N VAL A 517 -36.09 14.44 -0.94
CA VAL A 517 -34.90 14.08 -0.15
C VAL A 517 -34.64 12.58 -0.27
N PHE A 518 -33.38 12.19 -0.30
CA PHE A 518 -32.95 10.80 -0.32
C PHE A 518 -32.29 10.44 1.01
N LEU A 519 -32.76 9.37 1.64
CA LEU A 519 -32.24 8.87 2.91
C LEU A 519 -31.45 7.58 2.69
N ARG A 520 -30.31 7.46 3.37
CA ARG A 520 -29.61 6.18 3.41
C ARG A 520 -30.20 5.29 4.49
N LYS A 521 -31.38 4.72 4.20
CA LYS A 521 -32.19 3.90 5.11
C LYS A 521 -32.75 2.68 4.39
N ARG A 522 -33.14 1.67 5.18
CA ARG A 522 -33.90 0.51 4.74
C ARG A 522 -35.38 0.75 4.89
N GLY A 523 -36.20 0.02 4.14
CA GLY A 523 -37.65 0.07 4.29
C GLY A 523 -38.14 -0.42 5.66
N GLU A 524 -37.39 -1.33 6.29
CA GLU A 524 -37.68 -1.85 7.63
C GLU A 524 -37.50 -0.80 8.74
N GLU A 525 -36.80 0.28 8.47
CA GLU A 525 -36.47 1.34 9.42
C GLU A 525 -37.46 2.54 9.34
N LEU A 526 -38.58 2.43 8.62
CA LEU A 526 -39.53 3.52 8.42
C LEU A 526 -40.04 4.10 9.74
N GLU A 527 -40.37 3.28 10.71
CA GLU A 527 -40.87 3.67 12.04
C GLU A 527 -39.84 4.47 12.85
N ASP A 528 -38.56 4.40 12.53
CA ASP A 528 -37.52 5.16 13.20
C ASP A 528 -37.62 6.66 12.93
N PHE A 529 -38.10 7.06 11.74
CA PHE A 529 -38.08 8.44 11.26
C PHE A 529 -39.39 8.96 10.67
N LEU A 530 -40.43 8.13 10.62
CA LEU A 530 -41.81 8.53 10.26
C LEU A 530 -42.77 8.22 11.40
N ALA A 531 -43.69 9.14 11.64
CA ALA A 531 -44.76 8.95 12.59
C ALA A 531 -46.00 8.32 11.95
N ASP A 532 -46.94 7.85 12.76
CA ASP A 532 -48.22 7.34 12.29
C ASP A 532 -48.97 8.45 11.50
N ASN A 533 -49.49 8.06 10.33
CA ASN A 533 -50.22 8.93 9.39
C ASN A 533 -49.40 10.10 8.79
N GLU A 534 -48.05 10.04 8.85
CA GLU A 534 -47.20 11.08 8.28
C GLU A 534 -46.98 10.91 6.76
N ILE A 535 -47.20 9.72 6.21
CA ILE A 535 -47.12 9.44 4.76
C ILE A 535 -48.48 9.20 4.14
N SER A 536 -48.67 9.67 2.93
CA SER A 536 -49.91 9.48 2.15
C SER A 536 -49.79 8.40 1.10
N GLU A 537 -48.61 8.14 0.56
CA GLU A 537 -48.36 7.20 -0.52
C GLU A 537 -47.04 6.48 -0.31
N MET A 538 -46.99 5.21 -0.66
CA MET A 538 -45.76 4.40 -0.65
C MET A 538 -45.57 3.70 -2.00
N TYR A 539 -44.36 3.79 -2.51
CA TYR A 539 -43.96 3.12 -3.77
C TYR A 539 -42.86 2.10 -3.47
N ILE A 540 -43.03 0.88 -3.98
CA ILE A 540 -42.01 -0.18 -3.92
C ILE A 540 -41.79 -0.62 -5.37
N ASN A 541 -40.78 -0.04 -6.03
CA ASN A 541 -40.45 -0.31 -7.40
C ASN A 541 -39.24 -1.20 -7.49
N PHE A 542 -39.35 -2.37 -8.16
CA PHE A 542 -38.25 -3.29 -8.38
C PHE A 542 -37.51 -3.69 -7.11
N PRO A 543 -38.21 -4.31 -6.13
CA PRO A 543 -37.50 -4.89 -4.98
C PRO A 543 -36.45 -5.88 -5.50
N ASP A 544 -35.23 -5.86 -4.93
CA ASP A 544 -34.21 -6.86 -5.30
C ASP A 544 -34.84 -8.26 -5.11
N PRO A 545 -34.80 -9.15 -6.13
CA PRO A 545 -35.36 -10.49 -6.00
C PRO A 545 -34.65 -11.22 -4.87
N TRP A 546 -35.43 -11.72 -3.93
CA TRP A 546 -34.94 -12.44 -2.77
C TRP A 546 -34.63 -13.88 -3.15
N GLU A 547 -33.35 -14.25 -3.25
CA GLU A 547 -32.89 -15.64 -3.31
C GLU A 547 -32.50 -16.12 -1.91
N GLY A 548 -33.40 -16.81 -1.30
CA GLY A 548 -33.50 -17.68 -0.13
C GLY A 548 -32.33 -18.05 0.75
N THR A 549 -31.26 -17.28 0.88
CA THR A 549 -30.21 -17.50 1.89
C THR A 549 -30.15 -16.33 2.88
N GLU A 550 -30.15 -16.63 4.16
CA GLU A 550 -30.17 -15.62 5.26
C GLU A 550 -29.10 -14.49 5.15
N LYS A 551 -28.05 -14.72 4.36
CA LYS A 551 -27.01 -13.71 4.12
C LYS A 551 -27.39 -12.59 3.15
N ASN A 552 -28.47 -12.71 2.42
CA ASN A 552 -28.92 -11.79 1.37
C ASN A 552 -30.23 -11.06 1.69
N ARG A 553 -30.72 -11.11 2.92
CA ARG A 553 -31.87 -10.31 3.35
C ARG A 553 -31.53 -8.83 3.32
N ILE A 554 -31.79 -8.19 2.19
CA ILE A 554 -31.79 -6.73 2.02
C ILE A 554 -33.19 -6.36 1.49
N ILE A 555 -34.11 -6.24 2.36
CA ILE A 555 -35.30 -5.41 2.14
C ILE A 555 -35.39 -4.47 3.31
#